data_dd234f6b6b6192cda3ffa3fa9aa58751
#
_entry.id   dd234f6b6b6192cda3ffa3fa9aa58751
#
_cell.length_a   1.000
_cell.length_b   1.000
_cell.length_c   1.000
_cell.angle_alpha   90.00
_cell.angle_beta   90.00
_cell.angle_gamma   90.00
#
_symmetry.space_group_name_H-M   'P 1'
#
loop_
_entity.id
_entity.type
_entity.pdbx_description
1 polymer ?
#
loop_
_entity_poly.entity_id
_entity_poly.type
_entity_poly.pdbx_seq_one_letter_code
_entity_poly.pdbx_strand_id
1 'polypeptide(L)'
;LQLDEMGGIGQKMRIMFALWTVCALASLALPGMSGFVSELMVFAGFATDEAYTLPFRVVICGLAAVGVILTPIYLLSMLREIFFGKEKQELVSHTNLVDAEPREVYIIGCLLVPIIGIGLYPRLMTDSYSRSIEALVGRDLGAMERITKPTAPLIRGQAPAVPAVLSAPSVPAS
;
A
#
# COMPACT_ATOMS: atom_id res chain seq x y z
N LEU A 1 17.04 6.19 -28.60
CA LEU A 1 16.92 7.53 -28.03
C LEU A 1 17.52 7.47 -26.64
N GLN A 2 18.68 8.11 -26.44
CA GLN A 2 19.31 8.25 -25.13
C GLN A 2 18.83 9.56 -24.50
N LEU A 3 18.75 9.61 -23.16
CA LEU A 3 18.36 10.82 -22.42
C LEU A 3 19.23 12.03 -22.80
N ASP A 4 20.51 11.77 -23.06
CA ASP A 4 21.48 12.78 -23.51
C ASP A 4 21.16 13.39 -24.91
N GLU A 5 20.32 12.74 -25.69
CA GLU A 5 19.89 13.22 -27.01
C GLU A 5 18.68 14.14 -26.92
N MET A 6 17.93 14.08 -25.81
CA MET A 6 16.76 14.92 -25.55
C MET A 6 17.15 16.10 -24.65
N GLY A 7 17.07 17.31 -25.15
CA GLY A 7 17.34 18.50 -24.36
C GLY A 7 16.60 19.73 -24.92
N GLY A 8 16.15 20.62 -24.03
CA GLY A 8 15.53 21.89 -24.44
C GLY A 8 14.12 21.80 -25.01
N ILE A 9 13.44 20.65 -24.91
CA ILE A 9 12.13 20.41 -25.52
C ILE A 9 11.02 21.25 -24.85
N GLY A 10 11.22 21.68 -23.60
CA GLY A 10 10.21 22.35 -22.79
C GLY A 10 9.68 23.67 -23.37
N GLN A 11 10.48 24.36 -24.21
CA GLN A 11 10.02 25.61 -24.84
C GLN A 11 9.08 25.37 -26.03
N LYS A 12 9.23 24.22 -26.70
CA LYS A 12 8.42 23.86 -27.86
C LYS A 12 7.14 23.11 -27.49
N MET A 13 7.20 22.26 -26.44
CA MET A 13 6.11 21.42 -25.97
C MET A 13 5.68 21.83 -24.56
N ARG A 14 5.08 23.00 -24.43
CA ARG A 14 4.73 23.59 -23.12
C ARG A 14 3.67 22.79 -22.37
N ILE A 15 2.67 22.26 -23.07
CA ILE A 15 1.59 21.48 -22.47
C ILE A 15 2.14 20.15 -21.97
N MET A 16 2.93 19.46 -22.80
CA MET A 16 3.58 18.20 -22.44
C MET A 16 4.52 18.40 -21.23
N PHE A 17 5.29 19.48 -21.20
CA PHE A 17 6.14 19.83 -20.06
C PHE A 17 5.33 20.00 -18.77
N ALA A 18 4.23 20.75 -18.82
CA ALA A 18 3.37 20.97 -17.66
C ALA A 18 2.76 19.65 -17.15
N LEU A 19 2.22 18.83 -18.04
CA LEU A 19 1.64 17.54 -17.71
C LEU A 19 2.68 16.59 -17.11
N TRP A 20 3.84 16.49 -17.74
CA TRP A 20 4.94 15.66 -17.23
C TRP A 20 5.41 16.11 -15.86
N THR A 21 5.55 17.42 -15.65
CA THR A 21 5.93 17.98 -14.36
C THR A 21 4.93 17.63 -13.27
N VAL A 22 3.62 17.75 -13.54
CA VAL A 22 2.57 17.40 -12.58
C VAL A 22 2.59 15.89 -12.28
N CYS A 23 2.77 15.06 -13.30
CA CYS A 23 2.89 13.59 -13.11
C CYS A 23 4.14 13.24 -12.29
N ALA A 24 5.27 13.90 -12.56
CA ALA A 24 6.50 13.73 -11.80
C ALA A 24 6.31 14.13 -10.33
N LEU A 25 5.67 15.27 -10.06
CA LEU A 25 5.36 15.72 -8.70
C LEU A 25 4.36 14.77 -7.99
N ALA A 26 3.40 14.20 -8.72
CA ALA A 26 2.50 13.19 -8.19
C ALA A 26 3.24 11.90 -7.80
N SER A 27 4.26 11.53 -8.57
CA SER A 27 5.12 10.36 -8.30
C SER A 27 6.09 10.59 -7.13
N LEU A 28 6.39 11.85 -6.78
CA LEU A 28 7.27 12.23 -5.67
C LEU A 28 6.60 12.19 -4.30
N ALA A 29 5.38 11.68 -4.22
CA ALA A 29 4.62 11.60 -2.98
C ALA A 29 4.56 12.94 -2.21
N LEU A 30 4.36 14.05 -2.94
CA LEU A 30 4.21 15.36 -2.31
C LEU A 30 2.94 15.44 -1.46
N PRO A 31 2.95 16.24 -0.37
CA PRO A 31 1.77 16.48 0.44
C PRO A 31 0.59 16.96 -0.42
N GLY A 32 -0.56 16.28 -0.32
CA GLY A 32 -1.72 16.50 -1.17
C GLY A 32 -1.85 15.53 -2.34
N MET A 33 -0.89 14.63 -2.54
CA MET A 33 -0.96 13.52 -3.50
C MET A 33 -1.17 12.19 -2.79
N SER A 34 -1.79 11.21 -3.49
CA SER A 34 -2.10 9.90 -2.92
C SER A 34 -0.86 9.13 -2.47
N GLY A 35 0.28 9.32 -3.15
CA GLY A 35 1.55 8.70 -2.79
C GLY A 35 2.03 9.08 -1.40
N PHE A 36 1.92 10.34 -1.00
CA PHE A 36 2.29 10.81 0.33
C PHE A 36 1.53 10.10 1.45
N VAL A 37 0.21 9.95 1.27
CA VAL A 37 -0.64 9.28 2.26
C VAL A 37 -0.27 7.82 2.41
N SER A 38 -0.01 7.13 1.29
CA SER A 38 0.38 5.72 1.31
C SER A 38 1.75 5.50 1.95
N GLU A 39 2.74 6.30 1.61
CA GLU A 39 4.07 6.24 2.24
C GLU A 39 4.00 6.52 3.73
N LEU A 40 3.28 7.57 4.15
CA LEU A 40 3.11 7.90 5.56
C LEU A 40 2.45 6.76 6.34
N MET A 41 1.40 6.13 5.78
CA MET A 41 0.73 5.00 6.41
C MET A 41 1.66 3.78 6.55
N VAL A 42 2.46 3.48 5.52
CA VAL A 42 3.43 2.38 5.57
C VAL A 42 4.49 2.65 6.62
N PHE A 43 5.08 3.85 6.66
CA PHE A 43 6.06 4.23 7.69
C PHE A 43 5.48 4.16 9.10
N ALA A 44 4.29 4.74 9.30
CA ALA A 44 3.62 4.72 10.59
C ALA A 44 3.29 3.28 11.04
N GLY A 45 2.71 2.48 10.15
CA GLY A 45 2.38 1.09 10.43
C GLY A 45 3.61 0.27 10.81
N PHE A 46 4.69 0.39 10.03
CA PHE A 46 5.91 -0.36 10.29
C PHE A 46 6.66 0.12 11.54
N ALA A 47 6.63 1.43 11.82
CA ALA A 47 7.26 1.99 13.02
C ALA A 47 6.55 1.59 14.32
N THR A 48 5.24 1.35 14.27
CA THR A 48 4.42 1.01 15.45
C THR A 48 4.21 -0.48 15.65
N ASP A 49 4.56 -1.32 14.66
CA ASP A 49 4.34 -2.76 14.71
C ASP A 49 5.26 -3.43 15.74
N GLU A 50 4.68 -4.02 16.78
CA GLU A 50 5.39 -4.72 17.86
C GLU A 50 5.84 -6.15 17.46
N ALA A 51 5.40 -6.67 16.32
CA ALA A 51 5.81 -7.99 15.85
C ALA A 51 7.31 -8.08 15.52
N TYR A 52 7.94 -6.94 15.22
CA TYR A 52 9.34 -6.85 14.86
C TYR A 52 10.19 -6.23 15.96
N THR A 53 11.44 -6.69 16.07
CA THR A 53 12.41 -6.12 17.02
C THR A 53 12.75 -4.67 16.67
N LEU A 54 12.95 -3.85 17.68
CA LEU A 54 13.23 -2.41 17.53
C LEU A 54 14.40 -2.12 16.56
N PRO A 55 15.56 -2.81 16.61
CA PRO A 55 16.65 -2.55 15.68
C PRO A 55 16.28 -2.86 14.23
N PHE A 56 15.49 -3.90 13.99
CA PHE A 56 15.03 -4.25 12.66
C PHE A 56 14.11 -3.15 12.08
N ARG A 57 13.16 -2.64 12.88
CA ARG A 57 12.28 -1.54 12.46
C ARG A 57 13.08 -0.29 12.10
N VAL A 58 14.06 0.09 12.93
CA VAL A 58 14.91 1.27 12.67
C VAL A 58 15.69 1.12 11.39
N VAL A 59 16.28 -0.05 11.12
CA VAL A 59 17.05 -0.30 9.89
C VAL A 59 16.17 -0.21 8.66
N ILE A 60 15.00 -0.86 8.67
CA ILE A 60 14.08 -0.84 7.51
C ILE A 60 13.51 0.55 7.26
N CYS A 61 13.07 1.25 8.32
CA CYS A 61 12.60 2.64 8.19
C CYS A 61 13.71 3.55 7.67
N GLY A 62 14.94 3.37 8.12
CA GLY A 62 16.10 4.12 7.63
C GLY A 62 16.38 3.87 6.15
N LEU A 63 16.39 2.62 5.70
CA LEU A 63 16.55 2.27 4.28
C LEU A 63 15.41 2.83 3.43
N ALA A 64 14.17 2.73 3.89
CA ALA A 64 13.02 3.29 3.20
C ALA A 64 13.10 4.83 3.10
N ALA A 65 13.53 5.52 4.16
CA ALA A 65 13.75 6.97 4.15
C ALA A 65 14.81 7.40 3.12
N VAL A 66 15.90 6.63 2.98
CA VAL A 66 16.90 6.85 1.92
C VAL A 66 16.26 6.74 0.54
N GLY A 67 15.40 5.74 0.31
CA GLY A 67 14.65 5.58 -0.94
C GLY A 67 13.80 6.80 -1.27
N VAL A 68 13.05 7.30 -0.29
CA VAL A 68 12.20 8.51 -0.43
C VAL A 68 13.03 9.75 -0.80
N ILE A 69 14.27 9.87 -0.31
CA ILE A 69 15.17 10.98 -0.66
C ILE A 69 15.77 10.81 -2.05
N LEU A 70 16.11 9.58 -2.45
CA LEU A 70 16.73 9.32 -3.76
C LEU A 70 15.73 9.54 -4.93
N THR A 71 14.45 9.23 -4.72
CA THR A 71 13.40 9.36 -5.74
C THR A 71 13.30 10.77 -6.31
N PRO A 72 13.20 11.86 -5.52
CA PRO A 72 13.23 13.23 -6.04
C PRO A 72 14.50 13.56 -6.82
N ILE A 73 15.64 13.09 -6.34
CA ILE A 73 16.94 13.44 -6.95
C ILE A 73 16.99 12.93 -8.38
N TYR A 74 16.69 11.67 -8.63
CA TYR A 74 16.76 11.13 -9.99
C TYR A 74 15.63 11.67 -10.87
N LEU A 75 14.40 11.84 -10.32
CA LEU A 75 13.25 12.27 -11.11
C LEU A 75 13.38 13.75 -11.54
N LEU A 76 13.79 14.62 -10.62
CA LEU A 76 14.03 16.03 -10.92
C LEU A 76 15.25 16.22 -11.83
N SER A 77 16.29 15.39 -11.68
CA SER A 77 17.44 15.40 -12.59
C SER A 77 17.03 15.04 -14.01
N MET A 78 16.21 13.98 -14.16
CA MET A 78 15.66 13.57 -15.45
C MET A 78 14.77 14.67 -16.07
N LEU A 79 13.88 15.28 -15.26
CA LEU A 79 13.02 16.38 -15.72
C LEU A 79 13.85 17.57 -16.22
N ARG A 80 14.89 17.93 -15.45
CA ARG A 80 15.79 19.02 -15.79
C ARG A 80 16.53 18.74 -17.11
N GLU A 81 17.02 17.52 -17.30
CA GLU A 81 17.80 17.16 -18.48
C GLU A 81 16.95 17.18 -19.75
N ILE A 82 15.75 16.60 -19.70
CA ILE A 82 14.84 16.53 -20.85
C ILE A 82 14.33 17.92 -21.24
N PHE A 83 13.85 18.71 -20.27
CA PHE A 83 13.13 19.95 -20.59
C PHE A 83 13.98 21.21 -20.57
N PHE A 84 15.01 21.26 -19.72
CA PHE A 84 15.90 22.41 -19.55
C PHE A 84 17.33 22.16 -20.03
N GLY A 85 17.61 20.98 -20.59
CA GLY A 85 18.91 20.68 -21.20
C GLY A 85 19.22 21.60 -22.38
N LYS A 86 20.47 21.57 -22.85
CA LYS A 86 20.88 22.32 -24.04
C LYS A 86 20.10 21.82 -25.26
N GLU A 87 19.47 22.76 -26.00
CA GLU A 87 18.76 22.44 -27.23
C GLU A 87 19.73 21.83 -28.24
N LYS A 88 19.51 20.54 -28.59
CA LYS A 88 20.26 19.88 -29.65
C LYS A 88 19.52 20.09 -30.97
N GLN A 89 20.11 20.89 -31.81
CA GLN A 89 19.53 21.29 -33.10
C GLN A 89 19.21 20.10 -34.04
N GLU A 90 19.90 18.98 -33.88
CA GLU A 90 19.65 17.79 -34.68
C GLU A 90 18.26 17.19 -34.44
N LEU A 91 17.83 17.10 -33.17
CA LEU A 91 16.51 16.55 -32.84
C LEU A 91 15.38 17.49 -33.31
N VAL A 92 15.63 18.79 -33.22
CA VAL A 92 14.67 19.83 -33.55
C VAL A 92 14.46 20.00 -35.04
N SER A 93 15.50 19.75 -35.85
CA SER A 93 15.44 19.87 -37.31
C SER A 93 14.83 18.65 -38.01
N HIS A 94 14.93 17.48 -37.43
CA HIS A 94 14.48 16.22 -38.04
C HIS A 94 13.14 15.70 -37.51
N THR A 95 12.58 16.27 -36.44
CA THR A 95 11.32 15.80 -35.84
C THR A 95 10.32 16.95 -35.75
N ASN A 96 9.15 16.77 -36.38
CA ASN A 96 8.00 17.64 -36.10
C ASN A 96 7.52 17.38 -34.67
N LEU A 97 8.06 18.16 -33.71
CA LEU A 97 7.62 18.12 -32.33
C LEU A 97 6.25 18.80 -32.23
N VAL A 98 5.21 17.98 -32.14
CA VAL A 98 3.83 18.43 -31.90
C VAL A 98 3.59 18.39 -30.41
N ASP A 99 3.00 19.45 -29.85
CA ASP A 99 2.63 19.50 -28.42
C ASP A 99 1.46 18.53 -28.13
N ALA A 100 1.19 18.26 -26.85
CA ALA A 100 0.16 17.31 -26.43
C ALA A 100 -1.20 17.63 -27.02
N GLU A 101 -1.85 16.62 -27.56
CA GLU A 101 -3.21 16.74 -28.09
C GLU A 101 -4.24 16.89 -26.95
N PRO A 102 -5.39 17.52 -27.18
CA PRO A 102 -6.45 17.68 -26.16
C PRO A 102 -6.91 16.35 -25.56
N ARG A 103 -6.85 15.27 -26.32
CA ARG A 103 -7.18 13.92 -25.88
C ARG A 103 -6.22 13.41 -24.81
N GLU A 104 -4.92 13.68 -24.98
CA GLU A 104 -3.88 13.28 -24.01
C GLU A 104 -4.01 14.08 -22.72
N VAL A 105 -4.27 15.38 -22.83
CA VAL A 105 -4.54 16.26 -21.69
C VAL A 105 -5.74 15.76 -20.89
N TYR A 106 -6.81 15.36 -21.59
CA TYR A 106 -8.01 14.83 -20.94
C TYR A 106 -7.74 13.53 -20.18
N ILE A 107 -7.00 12.59 -20.79
CA ILE A 107 -6.66 11.29 -20.16
C ILE A 107 -5.84 11.52 -18.89
N ILE A 108 -4.79 12.35 -18.97
CA ILE A 108 -3.93 12.67 -17.82
C ILE A 108 -4.74 13.40 -16.74
N GLY A 109 -5.62 14.35 -17.13
CA GLY A 109 -6.51 15.03 -16.19
C GLY A 109 -7.42 14.07 -15.44
N CYS A 110 -8.05 13.12 -16.13
CA CYS A 110 -8.89 12.10 -15.50
C CYS A 110 -8.11 11.21 -14.51
N LEU A 111 -6.82 10.97 -14.74
CA LEU A 111 -5.98 10.22 -13.81
C LEU A 111 -5.51 11.06 -12.62
N LEU A 112 -5.25 12.34 -12.83
CA LEU A 112 -4.81 13.25 -11.76
C LEU A 112 -5.90 13.56 -10.74
N VAL A 113 -7.16 13.64 -11.16
CA VAL A 113 -8.30 13.91 -10.28
C VAL A 113 -8.36 12.91 -9.10
N PRO A 114 -8.37 11.59 -9.30
CA PRO A 114 -8.36 10.64 -8.18
C PRO A 114 -7.07 10.69 -7.37
N ILE A 115 -5.91 10.93 -7.98
CA ILE A 115 -4.63 11.03 -7.27
C ILE A 115 -4.64 12.18 -6.28
N ILE A 116 -5.10 13.35 -6.70
CA ILE A 116 -5.23 14.53 -5.84
C ILE A 116 -6.39 14.36 -4.86
N GLY A 117 -7.52 13.81 -5.30
CA GLY A 117 -8.68 13.55 -4.46
C GLY A 117 -8.37 12.65 -3.27
N ILE A 118 -7.68 11.54 -3.50
CA ILE A 118 -7.24 10.62 -2.45
C ILE A 118 -6.18 11.26 -1.55
N GLY A 119 -5.27 12.05 -2.14
CA GLY A 119 -4.24 12.76 -1.38
C GLY A 119 -4.78 13.80 -0.42
N LEU A 120 -5.83 14.53 -0.81
CA LEU A 120 -6.48 15.54 0.02
C LEU A 120 -7.49 14.94 1.00
N TYR A 121 -8.18 13.87 0.62
CA TYR A 121 -9.19 13.21 1.43
C TYR A 121 -9.00 11.68 1.48
N PRO A 122 -8.01 11.21 2.23
CA PRO A 122 -7.66 9.78 2.28
C PRO A 122 -8.78 8.90 2.85
N ARG A 123 -9.72 9.48 3.59
CA ARG A 123 -10.89 8.75 4.14
C ARG A 123 -11.74 8.09 3.07
N LEU A 124 -11.80 8.63 1.86
CA LEU A 124 -12.49 7.99 0.73
C LEU A 124 -12.03 6.55 0.50
N MET A 125 -10.72 6.32 0.63
CA MET A 125 -10.14 4.98 0.46
C MET A 125 -10.28 4.14 1.72
N THR A 126 -9.94 4.70 2.89
CA THR A 126 -9.98 3.95 4.14
C THR A 126 -11.38 3.47 4.49
N ASP A 127 -12.41 4.29 4.28
CA ASP A 127 -13.81 3.91 4.54
C ASP A 127 -14.30 2.81 3.57
N SER A 128 -13.74 2.77 2.35
CA SER A 128 -14.12 1.77 1.35
C SER A 128 -13.68 0.36 1.72
N TYR A 129 -12.50 0.20 2.32
CA TYR A 129 -11.97 -1.12 2.66
C TYR A 129 -11.99 -1.46 4.15
N SER A 130 -12.24 -0.51 5.04
CA SER A 130 -12.30 -0.74 6.49
C SER A 130 -13.28 -1.84 6.87
N ARG A 131 -14.48 -1.84 6.28
CA ARG A 131 -15.47 -2.89 6.51
C ARG A 131 -15.00 -4.28 6.10
N SER A 132 -14.26 -4.39 4.99
CA SER A 132 -13.72 -5.66 4.52
C SER A 132 -12.58 -6.14 5.40
N ILE A 133 -11.72 -5.22 5.85
CA ILE A 133 -10.61 -5.53 6.77
C ILE A 133 -11.14 -5.95 8.14
N GLU A 134 -12.10 -5.21 8.71
CA GLU A 134 -12.73 -5.58 9.98
C GLU A 134 -13.36 -6.96 9.93
N ALA A 135 -14.03 -7.30 8.83
CA ALA A 135 -14.61 -8.62 8.63
C ALA A 135 -13.55 -9.74 8.56
N LEU A 136 -12.40 -9.47 7.91
CA LEU A 136 -11.30 -10.42 7.82
C LEU A 136 -10.61 -10.59 9.17
N VAL A 137 -10.22 -9.50 9.82
CA VAL A 137 -9.58 -9.51 11.13
C VAL A 137 -10.49 -10.17 12.19
N GLY A 138 -11.78 -9.85 12.17
CA GLY A 138 -12.75 -10.49 13.07
C GLY A 138 -12.87 -12.00 12.87
N ARG A 139 -12.75 -12.49 11.63
CA ARG A 139 -12.74 -13.94 11.33
C ARG A 139 -11.46 -14.60 11.83
N ASP A 140 -10.32 -13.97 11.64
CA ASP A 140 -9.02 -14.53 12.06
C ASP A 140 -8.88 -14.53 13.58
N LEU A 141 -9.30 -13.47 14.26
CA LEU A 141 -9.37 -13.43 15.73
C LEU A 141 -10.33 -14.48 16.28
N GLY A 142 -11.49 -14.66 15.66
CA GLY A 142 -12.43 -15.71 16.03
C GLY A 142 -11.90 -17.12 15.78
N ALA A 143 -11.10 -17.33 14.75
CA ALA A 143 -10.42 -18.59 14.48
C ALA A 143 -9.31 -18.86 15.52
N MET A 144 -8.50 -17.86 15.84
CA MET A 144 -7.47 -17.95 16.88
C MET A 144 -8.07 -18.23 18.27
N GLU A 145 -9.17 -17.56 18.62
CA GLU A 145 -9.85 -17.81 19.88
C GLU A 145 -10.38 -19.24 19.99
N ARG A 146 -10.87 -19.83 18.90
CA ARG A 146 -11.29 -21.24 18.85
C ARG A 146 -10.13 -22.21 19.04
N ILE A 147 -8.94 -21.88 18.55
CA ILE A 147 -7.74 -22.70 18.72
C ILE A 147 -7.15 -22.54 20.13
N THR A 148 -7.20 -21.30 20.67
CA THR A 148 -6.62 -20.97 21.98
C THR A 148 -7.52 -21.33 23.15
N LYS A 149 -8.84 -21.40 22.95
CA LYS A 149 -9.73 -22.00 23.96
C LYS A 149 -9.40 -23.49 24.04
N PRO A 150 -8.78 -23.96 25.15
CA PRO A 150 -8.61 -25.41 25.35
C PRO A 150 -10.00 -25.99 25.25
N THR A 151 -10.16 -26.96 24.37
CA THR A 151 -11.35 -27.79 24.29
C THR A 151 -11.70 -28.17 25.71
N ALA A 152 -12.73 -27.56 26.29
CA ALA A 152 -13.19 -27.91 27.65
C ALA A 152 -13.32 -29.43 27.66
N PRO A 153 -12.76 -30.11 28.66
CA PRO A 153 -12.66 -31.54 28.60
C PRO A 153 -14.08 -32.10 28.51
N LEU A 154 -14.39 -32.70 27.36
CA LEU A 154 -15.58 -33.53 27.14
C LEU A 154 -15.57 -34.79 28.07
N ILE A 155 -14.73 -34.77 29.09
CA ILE A 155 -14.58 -35.81 30.06
C ILE A 155 -14.85 -35.24 31.46
N ARG A 156 -16.05 -34.75 31.68
CA ARG A 156 -16.55 -34.62 33.03
C ARG A 156 -17.98 -35.18 33.09
N GLY A 157 -18.06 -36.46 33.45
CA GLY A 157 -19.21 -36.99 34.11
C GLY A 157 -20.34 -37.52 33.26
N GLN A 158 -20.06 -38.57 32.52
CA GLN A 158 -20.96 -39.70 32.52
C GLN A 158 -20.10 -40.94 32.70
N ALA A 159 -19.80 -41.23 33.96
CA ALA A 159 -19.57 -42.60 34.32
C ALA A 159 -20.85 -43.38 33.89
N PRO A 160 -20.72 -44.41 33.05
CA PRO A 160 -21.87 -45.24 32.72
C PRO A 160 -22.44 -45.75 34.03
N ALA A 161 -23.72 -45.48 34.27
CA ALA A 161 -24.45 -46.10 35.38
C ALA A 161 -24.27 -47.62 35.21
N VAL A 162 -23.49 -48.19 36.08
CA VAL A 162 -23.39 -49.65 36.20
C VAL A 162 -24.82 -50.15 36.55
N PRO A 163 -25.47 -50.95 35.69
CA PRO A 163 -26.78 -51.49 36.05
C PRO A 163 -26.59 -52.38 37.31
N ALA A 164 -27.34 -52.10 38.35
CA ALA A 164 -27.43 -52.91 39.53
C ALA A 164 -28.02 -54.26 39.12
N VAL A 165 -27.18 -55.24 38.87
CA VAL A 165 -27.56 -56.60 38.60
C VAL A 165 -27.28 -57.40 39.83
N LEU A 166 -28.37 -57.88 40.36
CA LEU A 166 -28.49 -59.03 41.25
C LEU A 166 -28.02 -58.84 42.71
N SER A 167 -28.97 -58.44 43.52
CA SER A 167 -29.07 -58.93 44.88
C SER A 167 -29.20 -60.45 44.86
N ALA A 168 -28.21 -61.13 45.37
CA ALA A 168 -28.28 -62.54 45.58
C ALA A 168 -29.37 -62.87 46.60
N PRO A 169 -30.13 -63.97 46.42
CA PRO A 169 -31.15 -64.36 47.37
C PRO A 169 -30.51 -64.90 48.67
N SER A 170 -31.06 -64.45 49.79
CA SER A 170 -30.71 -64.91 51.14
C SER A 170 -31.03 -66.41 51.29
N VAL A 171 -30.02 -67.18 51.60
CA VAL A 171 -30.17 -68.55 52.00
C VAL A 171 -30.70 -68.61 53.47
N PRO A 172 -31.80 -69.27 53.78
CA PRO A 172 -32.25 -69.46 55.18
C PRO A 172 -31.37 -70.45 55.87
N ALA A 173 -30.87 -70.10 57.06
CA ALA A 173 -30.24 -71.04 57.97
C ALA A 173 -31.31 -71.90 58.66
N SER A 174 -31.11 -73.19 58.60
CA SER A 174 -31.71 -74.16 59.46
C SER A 174 -30.65 -74.86 60.30
#